data_705ac8f67efcc45d92224f372661791b
#
_entry.id   705ac8f67efcc45d92224f372661791b
#
_cell.length_a   1.000
_cell.length_b   1.000
_cell.length_c   1.000
_cell.angle_alpha   90.00
_cell.angle_beta   90.00
_cell.angle_gamma   90.00
#
_symmetry.space_group_name_H-M   'P 1'
#
loop_
_entity.id
_entity.type
_entity.pdbx_description
1 polymer ?
#
loop_
_entity_poly.entity_id
_entity_poly.type
_entity_poly.pdbx_seq_one_letter_code
_entity_poly.pdbx_strand_id
1 'polypeptide(L)'
;MNLFDVYPLYEVTPVKARDVYVYDQNEEEYLDLYGGHAVISIGHSHPHFVRKISSQLNRIAFYSNAVQNPLQKQLASSIGEQSCLHEYELFLCSTGAEAIENALKLSSFHTQRKKVIAFHGAFHGRTSAAVAVTDNATINAPLNSQHQVTFLPFNDTKALEKELATEDYCAVIFEAIQGVGGLDEPDEEFVYAMEKLCKKYGSCLIADEVQSGFGRSGTFFAYQKYQITPDIITMAKGMGNGFPIGGILIHPDIKAKYGMLGTTFGGNHLACTASLAVLDVLKKDRLQEKTKTLEAYFREK
;
A
#
# COMPACT_ATOMS: atom_id res chain seq x y z
N MET A 1 -20.69 -23.94 14.04
CA MET A 1 -19.82 -22.78 14.38
C MET A 1 -20.22 -21.64 13.46
N ASN A 2 -20.43 -20.44 13.95
CA ASN A 2 -20.79 -19.28 13.16
C ASN A 2 -19.57 -18.37 12.98
N LEU A 3 -19.59 -17.55 11.93
CA LEU A 3 -18.61 -16.46 11.79
C LEU A 3 -18.88 -15.39 12.87
N PHE A 4 -17.80 -14.72 13.31
CA PHE A 4 -17.93 -13.59 14.21
C PHE A 4 -18.40 -12.38 13.37
N ASP A 5 -19.59 -11.88 13.67
CA ASP A 5 -20.29 -10.89 12.86
C ASP A 5 -19.76 -9.47 13.16
N VAL A 6 -18.91 -8.98 12.28
CA VAL A 6 -18.25 -7.65 12.38
C VAL A 6 -18.38 -6.80 11.13
N TYR A 7 -19.06 -7.30 10.08
CA TYR A 7 -19.22 -6.59 8.83
C TYR A 7 -20.70 -6.40 8.48
N PRO A 8 -21.14 -5.17 8.18
CA PRO A 8 -22.43 -4.97 7.50
C PRO A 8 -22.32 -5.53 6.07
N LEU A 9 -23.02 -6.63 5.78
CA LEU A 9 -22.96 -7.29 4.49
C LEU A 9 -24.02 -6.73 3.54
N TYR A 10 -23.67 -6.61 2.25
CA TYR A 10 -24.66 -6.44 1.19
C TYR A 10 -25.32 -7.78 0.87
N GLU A 11 -26.60 -7.76 0.49
CA GLU A 11 -27.36 -8.95 0.10
C GLU A 11 -27.02 -9.42 -1.33
N VAL A 12 -25.72 -9.62 -1.59
CA VAL A 12 -25.17 -10.10 -2.86
C VAL A 12 -24.17 -11.23 -2.54
N THR A 13 -24.30 -12.36 -3.24
CA THR A 13 -23.39 -13.50 -3.08
C THR A 13 -22.63 -13.71 -4.39
N PRO A 14 -21.45 -13.07 -4.54
CA PRO A 14 -20.62 -13.24 -5.73
C PRO A 14 -20.10 -14.66 -5.84
N VAL A 15 -20.25 -15.29 -7.01
CA VAL A 15 -19.77 -16.66 -7.28
C VAL A 15 -18.80 -16.72 -8.46
N LYS A 16 -18.81 -15.71 -9.33
CA LYS A 16 -17.96 -15.62 -10.52
C LYS A 16 -17.63 -14.18 -10.81
N ALA A 17 -16.45 -13.93 -11.36
CA ALA A 17 -16.06 -12.61 -11.83
C ALA A 17 -15.14 -12.71 -13.05
N ARG A 18 -15.24 -11.74 -13.96
CA ARG A 18 -14.41 -11.65 -15.15
C ARG A 18 -14.25 -10.19 -15.57
N ASP A 19 -13.00 -9.76 -15.73
CA ASP A 19 -12.64 -8.39 -16.11
C ASP A 19 -13.22 -7.38 -15.11
N VAL A 20 -14.17 -6.54 -15.51
CA VAL A 20 -14.83 -5.53 -14.67
C VAL A 20 -16.22 -5.97 -14.19
N TYR A 21 -16.59 -7.21 -14.39
CA TYR A 21 -17.91 -7.72 -14.03
C TYR A 21 -17.84 -8.80 -12.97
N VAL A 22 -18.81 -8.74 -12.04
CA VAL A 22 -19.04 -9.74 -10.99
C VAL A 22 -20.43 -10.32 -11.20
N TYR A 23 -20.60 -11.62 -10.99
CA TYR A 23 -21.85 -12.37 -11.15
C TYR A 23 -22.21 -13.01 -9.82
N ASP A 24 -23.46 -12.87 -9.41
CA ASP A 24 -23.97 -13.50 -8.21
C ASP A 24 -24.49 -14.93 -8.44
N GLN A 25 -25.00 -15.56 -7.36
CA GLN A 25 -25.57 -16.89 -7.41
C GLN A 25 -26.83 -17.03 -8.28
N ASN A 26 -27.47 -15.89 -8.64
CA ASN A 26 -28.66 -15.82 -9.49
C ASN A 26 -28.28 -15.50 -10.95
N GLU A 27 -26.99 -15.50 -11.29
CA GLU A 27 -26.43 -15.12 -12.59
C GLU A 27 -26.65 -13.62 -12.94
N GLU A 28 -26.98 -12.77 -11.96
CA GLU A 28 -27.08 -11.33 -12.16
C GLU A 28 -25.68 -10.71 -12.32
N GLU A 29 -25.55 -9.85 -13.33
CA GLU A 29 -24.28 -9.19 -13.69
C GLU A 29 -24.19 -7.80 -13.04
N TYR A 30 -23.08 -7.52 -12.36
CA TYR A 30 -22.76 -6.23 -11.74
C TYR A 30 -21.48 -5.66 -12.35
N LEU A 31 -21.52 -4.40 -12.77
CA LEU A 31 -20.30 -3.65 -13.08
C LEU A 31 -19.57 -3.32 -11.78
N ASP A 32 -18.38 -3.89 -11.60
CA ASP A 32 -17.60 -3.73 -10.37
C ASP A 32 -16.79 -2.44 -10.38
N LEU A 33 -17.36 -1.35 -9.87
CA LEU A 33 -16.67 -0.08 -9.61
C LEU A 33 -16.00 -0.04 -8.23
N TYR A 34 -16.18 -1.08 -7.41
CA TYR A 34 -15.61 -1.18 -6.07
C TYR A 34 -14.26 -1.89 -6.03
N GLY A 35 -14.08 -2.90 -6.91
CA GLY A 35 -12.85 -3.69 -7.00
C GLY A 35 -12.43 -4.37 -5.69
N GLY A 36 -13.40 -4.69 -4.80
CA GLY A 36 -13.12 -5.30 -3.50
C GLY A 36 -12.19 -4.43 -2.63
N HIS A 37 -12.60 -3.24 -2.24
CA HIS A 37 -11.78 -2.22 -1.57
C HIS A 37 -10.56 -1.77 -2.42
N ALA A 38 -10.75 -1.59 -3.72
CA ALA A 38 -9.70 -1.20 -4.67
C ALA A 38 -8.53 -2.21 -4.74
N VAL A 39 -8.79 -3.49 -4.49
CA VAL A 39 -7.79 -4.57 -4.58
C VAL A 39 -7.58 -5.04 -6.01
N ILE A 40 -8.64 -5.14 -6.79
CA ILE A 40 -8.54 -5.58 -8.19
C ILE A 40 -7.95 -4.46 -9.05
N SER A 41 -6.81 -4.73 -9.68
CA SER A 41 -6.05 -3.75 -10.46
C SER A 41 -6.02 -4.04 -11.96
N ILE A 42 -6.00 -5.33 -12.35
CA ILE A 42 -5.89 -5.77 -13.74
C ILE A 42 -7.15 -6.52 -14.23
N GLY A 43 -8.25 -6.40 -13.47
CA GLY A 43 -9.49 -7.13 -13.73
C GLY A 43 -9.56 -8.51 -13.09
N HIS A 44 -10.77 -8.97 -12.88
CA HIS A 44 -11.05 -10.29 -12.32
C HIS A 44 -10.66 -11.40 -13.28
N SER A 45 -10.12 -12.50 -12.75
CA SER A 45 -9.81 -13.73 -13.49
C SER A 45 -9.01 -13.48 -14.77
N HIS A 46 -8.10 -12.51 -14.76
CA HIS A 46 -7.29 -12.17 -15.94
C HIS A 46 -6.51 -13.41 -16.43
N PRO A 47 -6.62 -13.81 -17.73
CA PRO A 47 -6.09 -15.09 -18.20
C PRO A 47 -4.57 -15.29 -18.00
N HIS A 48 -3.78 -14.21 -18.11
CA HIS A 48 -2.34 -14.27 -17.85
C HIS A 48 -2.08 -14.55 -16.35
N PHE A 49 -2.76 -13.86 -15.46
CA PHE A 49 -2.66 -14.04 -14.02
C PHE A 49 -3.02 -15.47 -13.61
N VAL A 50 -4.17 -15.97 -14.07
CA VAL A 50 -4.63 -17.34 -13.77
C VAL A 50 -3.60 -18.38 -14.23
N ARG A 51 -3.09 -18.27 -15.46
CA ARG A 51 -2.07 -19.21 -15.97
C ARG A 51 -0.79 -19.19 -15.13
N LYS A 52 -0.30 -18.00 -14.76
CA LYS A 52 0.93 -17.86 -13.95
C LYS A 52 0.78 -18.50 -12.57
N ILE A 53 -0.32 -18.21 -11.88
CA ILE A 53 -0.61 -18.78 -10.55
C ILE A 53 -0.77 -20.30 -10.62
N SER A 54 -1.58 -20.81 -11.57
CA SER A 54 -1.77 -22.27 -11.74
C SER A 54 -0.46 -22.98 -12.06
N SER A 55 0.37 -22.41 -12.91
CA SER A 55 1.70 -22.97 -13.22
C SER A 55 2.61 -22.98 -12.00
N GLN A 56 2.64 -21.92 -11.22
CA GLN A 56 3.47 -21.85 -10.02
C GLN A 56 2.97 -22.79 -8.92
N LEU A 57 1.66 -22.94 -8.78
CA LEU A 57 1.05 -23.86 -7.81
C LEU A 57 1.47 -25.33 -8.07
N ASN A 58 1.61 -25.73 -9.34
CA ASN A 58 2.09 -27.05 -9.72
C ASN A 58 3.60 -27.27 -9.46
N ARG A 59 4.34 -26.22 -9.13
CA ARG A 59 5.79 -26.29 -8.84
C ARG A 59 6.06 -26.21 -7.35
N ILE A 60 5.79 -25.05 -6.77
CA ILE A 60 5.95 -24.78 -5.35
C ILE A 60 5.13 -23.54 -4.97
N ALA A 61 4.27 -23.68 -3.97
CA ALA A 61 3.45 -22.57 -3.47
C ALA A 61 4.22 -21.68 -2.47
N PHE A 62 4.92 -22.33 -1.55
CA PHE A 62 5.58 -21.68 -0.42
C PHE A 62 6.85 -22.44 0.00
N TYR A 63 7.86 -21.68 0.40
CA TYR A 63 8.94 -22.15 1.23
C TYR A 63 9.45 -20.99 2.14
N SER A 64 10.21 -21.34 3.17
CA SER A 64 10.70 -20.40 4.17
C SER A 64 11.65 -19.33 3.59
N ASN A 65 11.58 -18.12 4.13
CA ASN A 65 12.53 -17.04 3.83
C ASN A 65 13.97 -17.30 4.35
N ALA A 66 14.22 -18.46 4.98
CA ALA A 66 15.56 -18.91 5.33
C ALA A 66 16.37 -19.39 4.12
N VAL A 67 15.75 -19.56 2.95
CA VAL A 67 16.40 -19.98 1.70
C VAL A 67 16.16 -18.97 0.58
N GLN A 68 16.96 -19.04 -0.47
CA GLN A 68 16.83 -18.12 -1.60
C GLN A 68 15.54 -18.37 -2.41
N ASN A 69 14.84 -17.30 -2.73
CA ASN A 69 13.71 -17.29 -3.65
C ASN A 69 14.02 -16.35 -4.83
N PRO A 70 14.34 -16.87 -6.03
CA PRO A 70 14.65 -16.03 -7.19
C PRO A 70 13.51 -15.09 -7.60
N LEU A 71 12.24 -15.46 -7.32
CA LEU A 71 11.08 -14.64 -7.66
C LEU A 71 11.04 -13.34 -6.87
N GLN A 72 11.58 -13.30 -5.64
CA GLN A 72 11.69 -12.07 -4.85
C GLN A 72 12.64 -11.08 -5.52
N LYS A 73 13.80 -11.54 -5.99
CA LYS A 73 14.75 -10.70 -6.73
C LYS A 73 14.17 -10.18 -8.04
N GLN A 74 13.49 -11.06 -8.78
CA GLN A 74 12.79 -10.68 -10.02
C GLN A 74 11.71 -9.65 -9.74
N LEU A 75 10.93 -9.81 -8.67
CA LEU A 75 9.89 -8.87 -8.28
C LEU A 75 10.47 -7.51 -7.90
N ALA A 76 11.53 -7.48 -7.09
CA ALA A 76 12.22 -6.25 -6.72
C ALA A 76 12.73 -5.48 -7.96
N SER A 77 13.38 -6.19 -8.89
CA SER A 77 13.85 -5.59 -10.15
C SER A 77 12.69 -5.05 -11.00
N SER A 78 11.60 -5.81 -11.13
CA SER A 78 10.44 -5.40 -11.94
C SER A 78 9.69 -4.21 -11.34
N ILE A 79 9.57 -4.13 -10.02
CA ILE A 79 8.99 -2.95 -9.34
C ILE A 79 9.91 -1.75 -9.56
N GLY A 80 11.21 -1.89 -9.30
CA GLY A 80 12.19 -0.81 -9.49
C GLY A 80 12.19 -0.26 -10.93
N GLU A 81 12.10 -1.15 -11.94
CA GLU A 81 11.99 -0.74 -13.36
C GLU A 81 10.72 0.06 -13.65
N GLN A 82 9.54 -0.42 -13.21
CA GLN A 82 8.26 0.22 -13.57
C GLN A 82 7.95 1.46 -12.73
N SER A 83 8.50 1.55 -11.52
CA SER A 83 8.38 2.73 -10.64
C SER A 83 9.50 3.74 -10.81
N CYS A 84 10.57 3.42 -11.55
CA CYS A 84 11.81 4.20 -11.65
C CYS A 84 12.56 4.36 -10.30
N LEU A 85 12.40 3.39 -9.38
CA LEU A 85 13.01 3.39 -8.05
C LEU A 85 14.06 2.28 -7.94
N HIS A 86 15.04 2.28 -8.82
CA HIS A 86 16.05 1.20 -8.93
C HIS A 86 16.95 1.04 -7.69
N GLU A 87 17.11 2.09 -6.91
CA GLU A 87 18.01 2.12 -5.74
C GLU A 87 17.32 1.70 -4.45
N TYR A 88 15.96 1.64 -4.44
CA TYR A 88 15.22 1.23 -3.26
C TYR A 88 15.34 -0.27 -3.01
N GLU A 89 15.37 -0.64 -1.74
CA GLU A 89 15.35 -2.04 -1.31
C GLU A 89 13.91 -2.50 -1.01
N LEU A 90 13.59 -3.75 -1.33
CA LEU A 90 12.25 -4.32 -1.15
C LEU A 90 12.21 -5.27 0.05
N PHE A 91 11.32 -5.03 1.01
CA PHE A 91 10.90 -6.01 2.01
C PHE A 91 9.45 -6.42 1.73
N LEU A 92 9.18 -7.73 1.68
CA LEU A 92 7.87 -8.30 1.36
C LEU A 92 7.14 -8.80 2.61
N CYS A 93 5.83 -8.59 2.65
CA CYS A 93 4.91 -9.12 3.67
C CYS A 93 3.60 -9.60 3.00
N SER A 94 2.53 -9.85 3.74
CA SER A 94 1.32 -10.46 3.20
C SER A 94 0.14 -9.49 3.07
N THR A 95 0.17 -8.37 3.77
CA THR A 95 -0.95 -7.41 3.81
C THR A 95 -0.47 -5.96 3.87
N GLY A 96 -1.38 -5.00 3.57
CA GLY A 96 -1.11 -3.58 3.73
C GLY A 96 -0.88 -3.18 5.19
N ALA A 97 -1.64 -3.76 6.12
CA ALA A 97 -1.44 -3.49 7.54
C ALA A 97 -0.05 -3.93 8.02
N GLU A 98 0.44 -5.12 7.59
CA GLU A 98 1.83 -5.54 7.86
C GLU A 98 2.85 -4.60 7.22
N ALA A 99 2.59 -4.09 6.02
CA ALA A 99 3.47 -3.11 5.38
C ALA A 99 3.59 -1.83 6.22
N ILE A 100 2.47 -1.30 6.72
CA ILE A 100 2.44 -0.13 7.62
C ILE A 100 3.18 -0.43 8.93
N GLU A 101 2.90 -1.58 9.59
CA GLU A 101 3.60 -1.98 10.82
C GLU A 101 5.12 -2.02 10.61
N ASN A 102 5.58 -2.60 9.50
CA ASN A 102 7.00 -2.70 9.20
C ASN A 102 7.62 -1.33 8.84
N ALA A 103 6.89 -0.46 8.14
CA ALA A 103 7.34 0.89 7.83
C ALA A 103 7.53 1.73 9.11
N LEU A 104 6.55 1.74 10.00
CA LEU A 104 6.61 2.46 11.28
C LEU A 104 7.72 1.89 12.19
N LYS A 105 7.80 0.56 12.30
CA LYS A 105 8.83 -0.12 13.06
C LYS A 105 10.24 0.21 12.54
N LEU A 106 10.43 0.18 11.22
CA LEU A 106 11.71 0.50 10.59
C LEU A 106 12.10 1.95 10.80
N SER A 107 11.16 2.90 10.67
CA SER A 107 11.38 4.32 10.96
C SER A 107 11.80 4.53 12.40
N SER A 108 11.17 3.83 13.35
CA SER A 108 11.55 3.89 14.77
C SER A 108 12.94 3.31 15.02
N PHE A 109 13.32 2.21 14.37
CA PHE A 109 14.68 1.68 14.44
C PHE A 109 15.73 2.63 13.84
N HIS A 110 15.40 3.29 12.74
CA HIS A 110 16.31 4.21 12.06
C HIS A 110 16.57 5.46 12.88
N THR A 111 15.51 6.08 13.39
CA THR A 111 15.56 7.37 14.08
C THR A 111 15.79 7.26 15.59
N GLN A 112 15.55 6.08 16.19
CA GLN A 112 15.50 5.83 17.64
C GLN A 112 14.40 6.61 18.37
N ARG A 113 13.38 7.06 17.63
CA ARG A 113 12.22 7.83 18.11
C ARG A 113 10.95 6.95 18.06
N LYS A 114 9.83 7.44 18.63
CA LYS A 114 8.61 6.63 18.78
C LYS A 114 7.29 7.33 18.42
N LYS A 115 7.27 8.67 18.30
CA LYS A 115 6.08 9.40 17.90
C LYS A 115 5.90 9.37 16.39
N VAL A 116 4.65 9.42 15.93
CA VAL A 116 4.28 9.45 14.51
C VAL A 116 3.32 10.60 14.26
N ILE A 117 3.50 11.30 13.14
CA ILE A 117 2.49 12.22 12.62
C ILE A 117 1.69 11.49 11.54
N ALA A 118 0.37 11.56 11.63
CA ALA A 118 -0.58 11.14 10.61
C ALA A 118 -1.57 12.31 10.34
N PHE A 119 -2.48 12.14 9.39
CA PHE A 119 -3.38 13.21 9.00
C PHE A 119 -4.85 12.86 9.27
N HIS A 120 -5.68 13.88 9.51
CA HIS A 120 -7.12 13.67 9.66
C HIS A 120 -7.71 13.00 8.42
N GLY A 121 -8.64 12.08 8.61
CA GLY A 121 -9.24 11.27 7.56
C GLY A 121 -8.37 10.10 7.07
N ALA A 122 -7.15 9.92 7.59
CA ALA A 122 -6.26 8.84 7.16
C ALA A 122 -6.76 7.44 7.55
N PHE A 123 -6.49 6.45 6.67
CA PHE A 123 -6.71 5.05 6.93
C PHE A 123 -5.50 4.19 6.52
N HIS A 124 -4.80 3.63 7.49
CA HIS A 124 -3.57 2.86 7.26
C HIS A 124 -3.68 1.38 7.63
N GLY A 125 -4.78 0.94 8.21
CA GLY A 125 -5.01 -0.47 8.55
C GLY A 125 -5.68 -0.71 9.89
N ARG A 126 -5.75 -1.99 10.30
CA ARG A 126 -6.49 -2.42 11.49
C ARG A 126 -5.64 -3.20 12.50
N THR A 127 -4.35 -3.35 12.29
CA THR A 127 -3.42 -3.93 13.26
C THR A 127 -2.89 -2.86 14.23
N SER A 128 -2.05 -3.22 15.18
CA SER A 128 -1.72 -2.38 16.34
C SER A 128 -1.25 -0.96 16.02
N ALA A 129 -0.08 -0.79 15.37
CA ALA A 129 0.41 0.54 15.01
C ALA A 129 -0.35 1.11 13.79
N ALA A 130 -0.76 0.27 12.83
CA ALA A 130 -1.51 0.70 11.66
C ALA A 130 -2.89 1.29 12.04
N VAL A 131 -3.60 0.72 13.03
CA VAL A 131 -4.86 1.30 13.49
C VAL A 131 -4.65 2.56 14.33
N ALA A 132 -3.53 2.65 15.04
CA ALA A 132 -3.21 3.84 15.82
C ALA A 132 -2.97 5.09 14.93
N VAL A 133 -2.41 4.92 13.72
CA VAL A 133 -2.23 6.00 12.74
C VAL A 133 -3.45 6.17 11.81
N THR A 134 -4.53 5.41 12.02
CA THR A 134 -5.82 5.57 11.33
C THR A 134 -6.72 6.50 12.13
N ASP A 135 -7.24 7.57 11.51
CA ASP A 135 -8.09 8.57 12.16
C ASP A 135 -9.53 8.06 12.32
N ASN A 136 -9.69 7.05 13.17
CA ASN A 136 -10.99 6.48 13.52
C ASN A 136 -10.98 5.88 14.93
N ALA A 137 -11.48 6.65 15.90
CA ALA A 137 -11.52 6.22 17.30
C ALA A 137 -12.38 4.97 17.56
N THR A 138 -13.37 4.67 16.68
CA THR A 138 -14.30 3.54 16.90
C THR A 138 -13.66 2.17 16.66
N ILE A 139 -12.57 2.12 15.89
CA ILE A 139 -11.85 0.87 15.60
C ILE A 139 -10.51 0.76 16.35
N ASN A 140 -10.18 1.76 17.16
CA ASN A 140 -8.94 1.82 17.95
C ASN A 140 -9.21 1.27 19.36
N ALA A 141 -8.76 0.04 19.61
CA ALA A 141 -8.94 -0.59 20.92
C ALA A 141 -8.04 0.04 22.00
N PRO A 142 -8.41 -0.06 23.30
CA PRO A 142 -7.57 0.47 24.40
C PRO A 142 -6.11 0.01 24.35
N LEU A 143 -5.84 -1.20 23.90
CA LEU A 143 -4.48 -1.71 23.69
C LEU A 143 -3.66 -0.88 22.70
N ASN A 144 -4.31 -0.32 21.69
CA ASN A 144 -3.66 0.44 20.63
C ASN A 144 -3.35 1.90 21.03
N SER A 145 -3.98 2.42 22.09
CA SER A 145 -3.80 3.80 22.59
C SER A 145 -2.42 4.09 23.15
N GLN A 146 -1.57 3.07 23.28
CA GLN A 146 -0.18 3.23 23.73
C GLN A 146 0.75 3.82 22.65
N HIS A 147 0.35 3.78 21.38
CA HIS A 147 1.09 4.41 20.30
C HIS A 147 0.90 5.93 20.36
N GLN A 148 2.01 6.67 20.31
CA GLN A 148 1.99 8.13 20.38
C GLN A 148 1.84 8.71 18.96
N VAL A 149 0.62 9.06 18.59
CA VAL A 149 0.28 9.61 17.28
C VAL A 149 -0.30 11.01 17.43
N THR A 150 0.16 11.93 16.59
CA THR A 150 -0.39 13.28 16.44
C THR A 150 -1.08 13.37 15.10
N PHE A 151 -2.39 13.66 15.09
CA PHE A 151 -3.14 13.90 13.86
C PHE A 151 -3.14 15.40 13.53
N LEU A 152 -2.76 15.72 12.30
CA LEU A 152 -2.76 17.09 11.78
C LEU A 152 -3.71 17.21 10.57
N PRO A 153 -4.27 18.39 10.29
CA PRO A 153 -4.95 18.63 9.03
C PRO A 153 -3.94 18.66 7.87
N PHE A 154 -4.35 18.26 6.67
CA PHE A 154 -3.58 18.58 5.47
C PHE A 154 -3.42 20.09 5.32
N ASN A 155 -2.35 20.51 4.65
CA ASN A 155 -2.05 21.87 4.25
C ASN A 155 -1.74 22.84 5.41
N ASP A 156 -1.59 22.36 6.65
CA ASP A 156 -1.09 23.14 7.77
C ASP A 156 0.43 22.93 8.00
N THR A 157 1.23 23.57 7.16
CA THR A 157 2.70 23.52 7.25
C THR A 157 3.23 24.04 8.59
N LYS A 158 2.54 25.03 9.21
CA LYS A 158 2.98 25.58 10.50
C LYS A 158 2.80 24.60 11.64
N ALA A 159 1.65 23.90 11.67
CA ALA A 159 1.42 22.84 12.64
C ALA A 159 2.44 21.71 12.46
N LEU A 160 2.69 21.28 11.21
CA LEU A 160 3.68 20.25 10.88
C LEU A 160 5.08 20.64 11.35
N GLU A 161 5.54 21.86 11.05
CA GLU A 161 6.88 22.32 11.47
C GLU A 161 7.00 22.43 12.99
N LYS A 162 5.96 22.93 13.68
CA LYS A 162 5.92 23.02 15.14
C LYS A 162 6.11 21.65 15.82
N GLU A 163 5.41 20.64 15.33
CA GLU A 163 5.52 19.28 15.86
C GLU A 163 6.89 18.66 15.55
N LEU A 164 7.33 18.71 14.30
CA LEU A 164 8.62 18.13 13.89
C LEU A 164 9.82 18.82 14.58
N ALA A 165 9.74 20.10 14.91
CA ALA A 165 10.79 20.83 15.62
C ALA A 165 11.07 20.30 17.04
N THR A 166 10.19 19.47 17.61
CA THR A 166 10.45 18.77 18.88
C THR A 166 11.47 17.64 18.73
N GLU A 167 11.72 17.20 17.49
CA GLU A 167 12.62 16.08 17.15
C GLU A 167 12.25 14.73 17.79
N ASP A 168 11.00 14.56 18.23
CA ASP A 168 10.49 13.35 18.89
C ASP A 168 9.87 12.33 17.91
N TYR A 169 9.59 12.77 16.67
CA TYR A 169 8.86 11.97 15.68
C TYR A 169 9.79 11.08 14.89
N CYS A 170 9.46 9.77 14.80
CA CYS A 170 10.18 8.82 13.95
C CYS A 170 9.71 8.91 12.50
N ALA A 171 8.45 9.24 12.28
CA ALA A 171 7.86 9.27 10.94
C ALA A 171 6.71 10.27 10.81
N VAL A 172 6.54 10.76 9.58
CA VAL A 172 5.30 11.34 9.05
C VAL A 172 4.77 10.33 8.03
N ILE A 173 3.51 9.90 8.18
CA ILE A 173 2.86 8.99 7.22
C ILE A 173 1.68 9.70 6.55
N PHE A 174 1.59 9.58 5.22
CA PHE A 174 0.51 10.19 4.44
C PHE A 174 0.07 9.31 3.27
N GLU A 175 -1.20 9.44 2.88
CA GLU A 175 -1.72 8.95 1.61
C GLU A 175 -1.69 10.10 0.60
N ALA A 176 -1.15 9.88 -0.60
CA ALA A 176 -1.19 10.87 -1.68
C ALA A 176 -2.63 11.17 -2.16
N ILE A 177 -3.52 10.19 -1.94
CA ILE A 177 -4.98 10.28 -2.11
C ILE A 177 -5.59 9.48 -0.97
N GLN A 178 -6.32 10.12 -0.06
CA GLN A 178 -6.96 9.44 1.08
C GLN A 178 -8.10 8.53 0.62
N GLY A 179 -7.82 7.24 0.53
CA GLY A 179 -8.75 6.28 -0.06
C GLY A 179 -10.06 6.07 0.72
N VAL A 180 -10.06 6.29 2.03
CA VAL A 180 -11.23 6.16 2.92
C VAL A 180 -11.72 7.54 3.36
N GLY A 181 -10.85 8.52 3.43
CA GLY A 181 -11.14 9.88 3.90
C GLY A 181 -11.86 10.78 2.89
N GLY A 182 -12.45 10.24 1.82
CA GLY A 182 -13.21 11.04 0.86
C GLY A 182 -12.48 11.40 -0.42
N LEU A 183 -11.35 10.78 -0.68
CA LEU A 183 -10.43 11.04 -1.80
C LEU A 183 -9.74 12.40 -1.72
N ASP A 184 -9.58 12.94 -0.51
CA ASP A 184 -8.84 14.18 -0.30
C ASP A 184 -7.36 14.01 -0.66
N GLU A 185 -6.78 15.08 -1.21
CA GLU A 185 -5.39 15.16 -1.61
C GLU A 185 -4.71 16.37 -0.94
N PRO A 186 -3.46 16.24 -0.49
CA PRO A 186 -2.70 17.40 0.00
C PRO A 186 -2.26 18.29 -1.16
N ASP A 187 -2.14 19.59 -0.90
CA ASP A 187 -1.58 20.54 -1.85
C ASP A 187 -0.10 20.22 -2.14
N GLU A 188 0.34 20.49 -3.36
CA GLU A 188 1.71 20.22 -3.80
C GLU A 188 2.75 20.95 -2.93
N GLU A 189 2.50 22.20 -2.59
CA GLU A 189 3.36 23.01 -1.70
C GLU A 189 3.50 22.38 -0.32
N PHE A 190 2.41 21.81 0.22
CA PHE A 190 2.43 21.13 1.51
C PHE A 190 3.25 19.84 1.45
N VAL A 191 3.13 19.06 0.39
CA VAL A 191 3.92 17.83 0.22
C VAL A 191 5.42 18.14 0.11
N TYR A 192 5.81 19.17 -0.62
CA TYR A 192 7.20 19.64 -0.66
C TYR A 192 7.69 20.12 0.70
N ALA A 193 6.86 20.85 1.44
CA ALA A 193 7.21 21.29 2.79
C ALA A 193 7.40 20.08 3.72
N MET A 194 6.52 19.08 3.63
CA MET A 194 6.59 17.85 4.42
C MET A 194 7.91 17.12 4.20
N GLU A 195 8.32 16.90 2.95
CA GLU A 195 9.62 16.28 2.64
C GLU A 195 10.79 17.08 3.24
N LYS A 196 10.82 18.39 3.03
CA LYS A 196 11.89 19.27 3.55
C LYS A 196 11.95 19.28 5.08
N LEU A 197 10.80 19.32 5.73
CA LEU A 197 10.72 19.34 7.20
C LEU A 197 11.12 17.96 7.78
N CYS A 198 10.70 16.85 7.17
CA CYS A 198 11.17 15.52 7.57
C CYS A 198 12.69 15.42 7.50
N LYS A 199 13.31 15.84 6.39
CA LYS A 199 14.78 15.87 6.24
C LYS A 199 15.44 16.80 7.25
N LYS A 200 14.89 18.01 7.47
CA LYS A 200 15.44 19.00 8.42
C LYS A 200 15.49 18.50 9.85
N TYR A 201 14.43 17.80 10.28
CA TYR A 201 14.29 17.34 11.68
C TYR A 201 14.59 15.84 11.86
N GLY A 202 15.03 15.14 10.81
CA GLY A 202 15.47 13.75 10.86
C GLY A 202 14.33 12.77 11.17
N SER A 203 13.15 12.99 10.63
CA SER A 203 12.01 12.06 10.64
C SER A 203 11.88 11.37 9.30
N CYS A 204 11.45 10.11 9.26
CA CYS A 204 11.18 9.43 8.00
C CYS A 204 9.87 9.92 7.37
N LEU A 205 9.85 10.11 6.06
CA LEU A 205 8.63 10.33 5.29
C LEU A 205 8.14 9.00 4.71
N ILE A 206 6.92 8.58 5.10
CA ILE A 206 6.29 7.35 4.62
C ILE A 206 5.14 7.72 3.67
N ALA A 207 5.24 7.29 2.41
CA ALA A 207 4.13 7.35 1.46
C ALA A 207 3.32 6.04 1.51
N ASP A 208 2.05 6.12 1.92
CA ASP A 208 1.15 4.97 1.90
C ASP A 208 0.50 4.84 0.52
N GLU A 209 1.01 3.89 -0.25
CA GLU A 209 0.55 3.54 -1.60
C GLU A 209 -0.24 2.22 -1.62
N VAL A 210 -0.70 1.77 -0.46
CA VAL A 210 -1.48 0.52 -0.33
C VAL A 210 -2.73 0.56 -1.21
N GLN A 211 -3.41 1.69 -1.32
CA GLN A 211 -4.59 1.84 -2.17
C GLN A 211 -4.30 2.53 -3.49
N SER A 212 -3.50 3.58 -3.49
CA SER A 212 -3.26 4.48 -4.63
C SER A 212 -2.22 3.97 -5.62
N GLY A 213 -1.39 3.00 -5.22
CA GLY A 213 -0.32 2.44 -6.04
C GLY A 213 -0.77 1.50 -7.16
N PHE A 214 0.19 0.96 -7.87
CA PHE A 214 0.03 0.02 -8.98
C PHE A 214 -0.88 0.54 -10.11
N GLY A 215 -0.69 1.80 -10.48
CA GLY A 215 -1.32 2.41 -11.65
C GLY A 215 -2.73 2.96 -11.42
N ARG A 216 -3.29 2.86 -10.22
CA ARG A 216 -4.67 3.29 -9.93
C ARG A 216 -4.91 4.78 -10.18
N SER A 217 -3.93 5.62 -9.92
CA SER A 217 -3.99 7.08 -10.13
C SER A 217 -3.45 7.54 -11.50
N GLY A 218 -3.06 6.60 -12.37
CA GLY A 218 -2.44 6.92 -13.66
C GLY A 218 -0.93 7.10 -13.62
N THR A 219 -0.32 7.05 -12.43
CA THR A 219 1.12 6.89 -12.19
C THR A 219 1.37 5.54 -11.51
N PHE A 220 2.60 5.03 -11.46
CA PHE A 220 2.86 3.76 -10.77
C PHE A 220 2.56 3.88 -9.26
N PHE A 221 3.04 4.94 -8.62
CA PHE A 221 2.65 5.39 -7.28
C PHE A 221 2.06 6.79 -7.37
N ALA A 222 0.99 7.08 -6.61
CA ALA A 222 0.29 8.35 -6.69
C ALA A 222 1.17 9.53 -6.23
N TYR A 223 2.04 9.33 -5.22
CA TYR A 223 2.94 10.38 -4.73
C TYR A 223 3.92 10.89 -5.81
N GLN A 224 4.17 10.10 -6.86
CA GLN A 224 5.11 10.49 -7.92
C GLN A 224 4.70 11.76 -8.68
N LYS A 225 3.41 12.13 -8.63
CA LYS A 225 2.95 13.40 -9.19
C LYS A 225 3.60 14.62 -8.51
N TYR A 226 4.03 14.47 -7.24
CA TYR A 226 4.65 15.54 -6.46
C TYR A 226 6.18 15.61 -6.62
N GLN A 227 6.81 14.65 -7.28
CA GLN A 227 8.27 14.61 -7.50
C GLN A 227 9.11 14.66 -6.20
N ILE A 228 8.60 14.10 -5.10
CA ILE A 228 9.30 13.93 -3.82
C ILE A 228 9.97 12.57 -3.74
N THR A 229 10.84 12.40 -2.73
CA THR A 229 11.56 11.14 -2.46
C THR A 229 11.23 10.66 -1.04
N PRO A 230 10.18 9.86 -0.84
CA PRO A 230 9.85 9.29 0.46
C PRO A 230 10.95 8.32 0.94
N ASP A 231 11.17 8.25 2.25
CA ASP A 231 12.11 7.28 2.84
C ASP A 231 11.58 5.86 2.78
N ILE A 232 10.25 5.70 2.89
CA ILE A 232 9.58 4.40 2.81
C ILE A 232 8.28 4.54 2.02
N ILE A 233 7.98 3.53 1.19
CA ILE A 233 6.73 3.46 0.42
C ILE A 233 6.05 2.15 0.75
N THR A 234 4.81 2.18 1.23
CA THR A 234 4.06 0.95 1.55
C THR A 234 3.17 0.51 0.40
N MET A 235 3.04 -0.80 0.20
CA MET A 235 2.37 -1.40 -0.96
C MET A 235 1.53 -2.61 -0.55
N ALA A 236 0.36 -2.79 -1.18
CA ALA A 236 -0.43 -4.02 -1.12
C ALA A 236 -1.54 -4.02 -2.19
N LYS A 237 -2.72 -4.56 -1.89
CA LYS A 237 -3.95 -4.51 -2.70
C LYS A 237 -3.72 -4.77 -4.20
N GLY A 238 -3.65 -3.70 -5.00
CA GLY A 238 -3.42 -3.76 -6.44
C GLY A 238 -2.15 -4.51 -6.84
N MET A 239 -1.15 -4.58 -5.95
CA MET A 239 0.06 -5.37 -6.11
C MET A 239 -0.22 -6.87 -6.37
N GLY A 240 -1.30 -7.39 -5.77
CA GLY A 240 -1.63 -8.82 -5.83
C GLY A 240 -2.86 -9.17 -6.66
N ASN A 241 -3.67 -8.19 -7.09
CA ASN A 241 -4.94 -8.41 -7.80
C ASN A 241 -5.84 -9.47 -7.13
N GLY A 242 -6.00 -9.38 -5.81
CA GLY A 242 -6.77 -10.32 -5.00
C GLY A 242 -5.93 -11.41 -4.32
N PHE A 243 -4.69 -11.65 -4.71
CA PHE A 243 -3.78 -12.52 -3.97
C PHE A 243 -3.14 -11.75 -2.81
N PRO A 244 -3.12 -12.29 -1.56
CA PRO A 244 -2.53 -11.60 -0.42
C PRO A 244 -1.02 -11.39 -0.58
N ILE A 245 -0.62 -10.14 -0.76
CA ILE A 245 0.77 -9.69 -0.79
C ILE A 245 0.82 -8.22 -0.39
N GLY A 246 1.89 -7.83 0.26
CA GLY A 246 2.26 -6.47 0.56
C GLY A 246 3.77 -6.33 0.65
N GLY A 247 4.23 -5.13 0.87
CA GLY A 247 5.65 -4.85 1.04
C GLY A 247 5.93 -3.38 1.27
N ILE A 248 7.19 -3.09 1.52
CA ILE A 248 7.70 -1.74 1.59
C ILE A 248 8.92 -1.58 0.69
N LEU A 249 9.00 -0.46 0.00
CA LEU A 249 10.23 0.01 -0.62
C LEU A 249 10.95 0.94 0.37
N ILE A 250 12.24 0.77 0.50
CA ILE A 250 13.07 1.40 1.54
C ILE A 250 14.19 2.17 0.85
N HIS A 251 14.30 3.46 1.17
CA HIS A 251 15.38 4.30 0.66
C HIS A 251 16.75 3.76 1.10
N PRO A 252 17.79 3.80 0.25
CA PRO A 252 19.10 3.20 0.55
C PRO A 252 19.83 3.82 1.74
N ASP A 253 19.41 4.98 2.25
CA ASP A 253 19.97 5.57 3.47
C ASP A 253 19.60 4.79 4.73
N ILE A 254 18.50 4.05 4.73
CA ILE A 254 18.07 3.20 5.84
C ILE A 254 18.76 1.84 5.71
N LYS A 255 19.67 1.52 6.62
CA LYS A 255 20.49 0.31 6.53
C LYS A 255 19.85 -0.89 7.20
N ALA A 256 19.81 -2.00 6.47
CA ALA A 256 19.30 -3.28 6.98
C ALA A 256 20.20 -3.86 8.09
N LYS A 257 19.55 -4.47 9.09
CA LYS A 257 20.22 -5.32 10.10
C LYS A 257 19.40 -6.59 10.26
N TYR A 258 20.07 -7.72 10.40
CA TYR A 258 19.38 -8.99 10.62
C TYR A 258 18.46 -8.93 11.85
N GLY A 259 17.21 -9.41 11.67
CA GLY A 259 16.21 -9.46 12.73
C GLY A 259 15.38 -8.17 12.92
N MET A 260 15.65 -7.07 12.22
CA MET A 260 14.82 -5.85 12.32
C MET A 260 13.38 -6.10 11.87
N LEU A 261 13.19 -6.74 10.74
CA LEU A 261 11.91 -7.08 10.14
C LEU A 261 11.82 -8.59 9.93
N GLY A 262 10.61 -9.13 9.86
CA GLY A 262 10.41 -10.55 9.63
C GLY A 262 8.96 -10.87 9.28
N THR A 263 8.78 -11.94 8.52
CA THR A 263 7.48 -12.47 8.11
C THR A 263 7.61 -13.95 7.76
N THR A 264 6.58 -14.74 8.04
CA THR A 264 6.56 -16.15 7.64
C THR A 264 6.14 -16.30 6.18
N PHE A 265 5.05 -15.67 5.78
CA PHE A 265 4.46 -15.85 4.44
C PHE A 265 4.86 -14.79 3.43
N GLY A 266 5.36 -13.65 3.86
CA GLY A 266 5.70 -12.54 2.97
C GLY A 266 6.74 -12.95 1.93
N GLY A 267 6.48 -12.63 0.67
CA GLY A 267 7.36 -12.96 -0.45
C GLY A 267 7.39 -14.43 -0.85
N ASN A 268 6.35 -15.23 -0.49
CA ASN A 268 6.26 -16.60 -0.96
C ASN A 268 6.13 -16.70 -2.49
N HIS A 269 6.36 -17.90 -3.03
CA HIS A 269 6.41 -18.13 -4.47
C HIS A 269 5.13 -17.74 -5.20
N LEU A 270 3.94 -18.07 -4.65
CA LEU A 270 2.67 -17.69 -5.26
C LEU A 270 2.45 -16.18 -5.21
N ALA A 271 2.74 -15.52 -4.07
CA ALA A 271 2.59 -14.10 -3.91
C ALA A 271 3.49 -13.32 -4.88
N CYS A 272 4.77 -13.69 -4.99
CA CYS A 272 5.68 -13.09 -5.97
C CYS A 272 5.19 -13.33 -7.41
N THR A 273 4.71 -14.54 -7.72
CA THR A 273 4.17 -14.83 -9.06
C THR A 273 2.91 -14.02 -9.37
N ALA A 274 2.03 -13.82 -8.38
CA ALA A 274 0.85 -12.97 -8.53
C ALA A 274 1.24 -11.53 -8.89
N SER A 275 2.16 -10.95 -8.11
CA SER A 275 2.60 -9.57 -8.34
C SER A 275 3.35 -9.41 -9.66
N LEU A 276 4.23 -10.36 -10.03
CA LEU A 276 4.89 -10.36 -11.34
C LEU A 276 3.87 -10.42 -12.49
N ALA A 277 2.81 -11.23 -12.36
CA ALA A 277 1.75 -11.28 -13.37
C ALA A 277 0.96 -9.96 -13.48
N VAL A 278 0.75 -9.27 -12.34
CA VAL A 278 0.16 -7.92 -12.33
C VAL A 278 1.05 -6.93 -13.09
N LEU A 279 2.35 -6.90 -12.79
CA LEU A 279 3.32 -6.02 -13.42
C LEU A 279 3.42 -6.26 -14.93
N ASP A 280 3.41 -7.54 -15.35
CA ASP A 280 3.37 -7.91 -16.77
C ASP A 280 2.18 -7.26 -17.50
N VAL A 281 0.99 -7.33 -16.90
CA VAL A 281 -0.26 -6.80 -17.48
C VAL A 281 -0.27 -5.27 -17.46
N LEU A 282 0.10 -4.64 -16.33
CA LEU A 282 0.19 -3.18 -16.21
C LEU A 282 1.04 -2.58 -17.34
N LYS A 283 2.22 -3.18 -17.58
CA LYS A 283 3.16 -2.74 -18.61
C LYS A 283 2.63 -3.03 -20.03
N LYS A 284 2.22 -4.29 -20.27
CA LYS A 284 1.80 -4.75 -21.61
C LYS A 284 0.55 -4.02 -22.11
N ASP A 285 -0.44 -3.85 -21.24
CA ASP A 285 -1.74 -3.28 -21.61
C ASP A 285 -1.80 -1.76 -21.39
N ARG A 286 -0.68 -1.15 -20.96
CA ARG A 286 -0.53 0.30 -20.72
C ARG A 286 -1.63 0.84 -19.81
N LEU A 287 -1.90 0.15 -18.69
CA LEU A 287 -3.06 0.45 -17.86
C LEU A 287 -2.99 1.84 -17.19
N GLN A 288 -1.79 2.33 -16.86
CA GLN A 288 -1.61 3.69 -16.33
C GLN A 288 -2.11 4.76 -17.32
N GLU A 289 -1.83 4.59 -18.61
CA GLU A 289 -2.29 5.53 -19.63
C GLU A 289 -3.81 5.44 -19.83
N LYS A 290 -4.36 4.23 -19.79
CA LYS A 290 -5.82 4.03 -19.86
C LYS A 290 -6.52 4.68 -18.66
N THR A 291 -5.94 4.61 -17.46
CA THR A 291 -6.48 5.28 -16.26
C THR A 291 -6.58 6.78 -16.47
N LYS A 292 -5.54 7.44 -17.01
CA LYS A 292 -5.57 8.87 -17.33
C LYS A 292 -6.66 9.22 -18.35
N THR A 293 -6.85 8.36 -19.36
CA THR A 293 -7.90 8.55 -20.35
C THR A 293 -9.31 8.44 -19.73
N LEU A 294 -9.49 7.47 -18.83
CA LEU A 294 -10.74 7.30 -18.09
C LEU A 294 -11.00 8.47 -17.14
N GLU A 295 -9.98 8.95 -16.42
CA GLU A 295 -10.11 10.15 -15.57
C GLU A 295 -10.62 11.35 -16.38
N ALA A 296 -9.99 11.65 -17.52
CA ALA A 296 -10.41 12.74 -18.40
C ALA A 296 -11.89 12.58 -18.82
N TYR A 297 -12.30 11.36 -19.22
CA TYR A 297 -13.68 11.07 -19.57
C TYR A 297 -14.66 11.31 -18.42
N PHE A 298 -14.34 10.86 -17.19
CA PHE A 298 -15.23 11.05 -16.03
C PHE A 298 -15.34 12.51 -15.61
N ARG A 299 -14.24 13.29 -15.73
CA ARG A 299 -14.26 14.73 -15.41
C ARG A 299 -15.07 15.56 -16.42
N GLU A 300 -15.20 15.09 -17.66
CA GLU A 300 -15.98 15.76 -18.71
C GLU A 300 -17.49 15.52 -18.54
N LYS A 301 -17.92 14.43 -17.93
CA LYS A 301 -19.33 14.05 -17.70
C LYS A 301 -19.87 14.54 -16.38
#